data_cbbdc8b228b7b0ce081b25ffd241a464
#
_entry.id   cbbdc8b228b7b0ce081b25ffd241a464
#
_cell.length_a   1.000
_cell.length_b   1.000
_cell.length_c   1.000
_cell.angle_alpha   90.00
_cell.angle_beta   90.00
_cell.angle_gamma   90.00
#
_symmetry.space_group_name_H-M   'P 1'
#
loop_
_entity.id
_entity.type
_entity.pdbx_description
1 polymer ?
#
loop_
_entity_poly.entity_id
_entity_poly.type
_entity_poly.pdbx_seq_one_letter_code
_entity_poly.pdbx_strand_id
1 'polypeptide(L)'
;MFKDFSVPALMMGLLTAFVGFISSFAVIMQGLQAMGATAPEIASALLAQSISMGVLAIVFSSWYRMPISIAWSTPGAALLSGISMIEGGFPAVVGAFVVCGVLIILSGLFRPLSRAIRLIPAPLANAMLAGILLGLCLAPVKAVAFNAALGLPIVLTWMVVVSRWRLWAVPASLGALILVLIFGVDLPPDAMGQIGRAIHPGLTFVTPVFTLHGVISVALPLFIVTMASQNIPGMAILKVHHYEPPAGVMFVGTGIFSILGGLVGGVPVNMAAITAAMCASEDANPDPAKRYWAAIVAGFGYIVFGLIAGGIIAFVSLAPPILLQAVAGLGLIGAFANAAFAAYRDPETREAAAITFLVTASGLSFAGISGAFWGLVAGGVMMALQQFMRALKK
;
A
#
# COMPACT_ATOMS: atom_id res chain seq x y z
N MET A 1 8.04 -0.69 -30.92
CA MET A 1 8.00 -0.24 -29.52
C MET A 1 8.31 1.25 -29.38
N PHE A 2 9.50 1.75 -29.76
CA PHE A 2 9.82 3.19 -29.64
C PHE A 2 8.93 4.13 -30.47
N LYS A 3 8.33 3.67 -31.56
CA LYS A 3 7.39 4.46 -32.38
C LYS A 3 6.08 4.82 -31.64
N ASP A 4 5.77 4.10 -30.54
CA ASP A 4 4.57 4.31 -29.74
C ASP A 4 4.81 5.27 -28.56
N PHE A 5 6.07 5.68 -28.35
CA PHE A 5 6.45 6.63 -27.29
C PHE A 5 5.88 8.02 -27.59
N SER A 6 5.38 8.68 -26.56
CA SER A 6 4.83 10.02 -26.65
C SER A 6 5.16 10.85 -25.42
N VAL A 7 5.23 12.18 -25.58
CA VAL A 7 5.47 13.10 -24.47
C VAL A 7 4.37 13.03 -23.40
N PRO A 8 3.07 12.93 -23.73
CA PRO A 8 2.05 12.70 -22.72
C PRO A 8 2.28 11.43 -21.90
N ALA A 9 2.66 10.31 -22.55
CA ALA A 9 2.96 9.06 -21.82
C ALA A 9 4.19 9.21 -20.91
N LEU A 10 5.22 9.95 -21.32
CA LEU A 10 6.37 10.29 -20.49
C LEU A 10 5.93 11.07 -19.24
N MET A 11 5.20 12.17 -19.45
CA MET A 11 4.75 13.03 -18.33
C MET A 11 3.83 12.29 -17.37
N MET A 12 2.87 11.51 -17.89
CA MET A 12 1.99 10.70 -17.06
C MET A 12 2.75 9.63 -16.31
N GLY A 13 3.73 8.97 -16.93
CA GLY A 13 4.56 7.95 -16.27
C GLY A 13 5.41 8.54 -15.14
N LEU A 14 6.04 9.69 -15.36
CA LEU A 14 6.78 10.40 -14.31
C LEU A 14 5.88 10.83 -13.15
N LEU A 15 4.72 11.40 -13.47
CA LEU A 15 3.72 11.77 -12.47
C LEU A 15 3.23 10.54 -11.69
N THR A 16 2.98 9.44 -12.38
CA THR A 16 2.54 8.17 -11.77
C THR A 16 3.60 7.62 -10.81
N ALA A 17 4.87 7.63 -11.20
CA ALA A 17 5.95 7.18 -10.32
C ALA A 17 6.08 8.08 -9.08
N PHE A 18 6.04 9.39 -9.28
CA PHE A 18 6.13 10.37 -8.20
C PHE A 18 4.95 10.24 -7.22
N VAL A 19 3.72 10.26 -7.73
CA VAL A 19 2.53 10.11 -6.88
C VAL A 19 2.51 8.74 -6.21
N GLY A 20 2.77 7.66 -6.94
CA GLY A 20 2.73 6.30 -6.42
C GLY A 20 3.75 6.06 -5.30
N PHE A 21 4.97 6.59 -5.44
CA PHE A 21 6.01 6.49 -4.41
C PHE A 21 5.70 7.41 -3.22
N ILE A 22 5.58 8.72 -3.47
CA ILE A 22 5.47 9.74 -2.43
C ILE A 22 4.21 9.58 -1.57
N SER A 23 3.08 9.15 -2.18
CA SER A 23 1.83 9.02 -1.43
C SER A 23 1.82 7.90 -0.40
N SER A 24 2.75 6.96 -0.48
CA SER A 24 2.65 5.74 0.33
C SER A 24 3.96 5.26 0.97
N PHE A 25 5.15 5.79 0.58
CA PHE A 25 6.41 5.35 1.18
C PHE A 25 6.43 5.50 2.70
N ALA A 26 5.82 6.58 3.23
CA ALA A 26 5.72 6.81 4.65
C ALA A 26 4.90 5.75 5.39
N VAL A 27 3.84 5.23 4.74
CA VAL A 27 3.02 4.13 5.28
C VAL A 27 3.84 2.83 5.31
N ILE A 28 4.61 2.56 4.25
CA ILE A 28 5.49 1.39 4.19
C ILE A 28 6.54 1.45 5.31
N MET A 29 7.19 2.60 5.44
CA MET A 29 8.20 2.82 6.49
C MET A 29 7.60 2.59 7.89
N GLN A 30 6.44 3.15 8.18
CA GLN A 30 5.76 2.98 9.47
C GLN A 30 5.34 1.54 9.73
N GLY A 31 4.78 0.85 8.73
CA GLY A 31 4.39 -0.55 8.86
C GLY A 31 5.59 -1.45 9.19
N LEU A 32 6.72 -1.26 8.51
CA LEU A 32 7.95 -2.00 8.77
C LEU A 32 8.55 -1.64 10.13
N GLN A 33 8.57 -0.37 10.49
CA GLN A 33 9.07 0.11 11.78
C GLN A 33 8.25 -0.43 12.96
N ALA A 34 6.93 -0.50 12.83
CA ALA A 34 6.03 -1.10 13.83
C ALA A 34 6.32 -2.58 14.05
N MET A 35 6.81 -3.28 13.02
CA MET A 35 7.22 -4.69 13.09
C MET A 35 8.67 -4.89 13.54
N GLY A 36 9.37 -3.83 13.96
CA GLY A 36 10.72 -3.91 14.52
C GLY A 36 11.84 -3.85 13.48
N ALA A 37 11.56 -3.47 12.22
CA ALA A 37 12.60 -3.26 11.22
C ALA A 37 13.50 -2.07 11.59
N THR A 38 14.79 -2.25 11.45
CA THR A 38 15.80 -1.20 11.61
C THR A 38 15.84 -0.26 10.40
N ALA A 39 16.41 0.94 10.54
CA ALA A 39 16.50 1.88 9.44
C ALA A 39 17.24 1.31 8.19
N PRO A 40 18.34 0.55 8.31
CA PRO A 40 18.95 -0.13 7.15
C PRO A 40 18.04 -1.17 6.50
N GLU A 41 17.27 -1.93 7.28
CA GLU A 41 16.32 -2.93 6.75
C GLU A 41 15.17 -2.25 6.01
N ILE A 42 14.66 -1.12 6.53
CA ILE A 42 13.64 -0.31 5.85
C ILE A 42 14.16 0.26 4.54
N ALA A 43 15.41 0.77 4.52
CA ALA A 43 16.04 1.28 3.31
C ALA A 43 16.21 0.17 2.25
N SER A 44 16.68 -1.01 2.68
CA SER A 44 16.79 -2.23 1.87
C SER A 44 15.43 -2.64 1.30
N ALA A 45 14.40 -2.67 2.14
CA ALA A 45 13.02 -3.00 1.75
C ALA A 45 12.49 -2.06 0.67
N LEU A 46 12.61 -0.74 0.87
CA LEU A 46 12.14 0.26 -0.10
C LEU A 46 12.90 0.18 -1.43
N LEU A 47 14.22 -0.04 -1.39
CA LEU A 47 15.02 -0.27 -2.59
C LEU A 47 14.52 -1.50 -3.37
N ALA A 48 14.44 -2.64 -2.70
CA ALA A 48 14.05 -3.90 -3.33
C ALA A 48 12.61 -3.88 -3.88
N GLN A 49 11.69 -3.28 -3.15
CA GLN A 49 10.31 -3.14 -3.59
C GLN A 49 10.18 -2.19 -4.79
N SER A 50 10.88 -1.06 -4.76
CA SER A 50 10.86 -0.10 -5.87
C SER A 50 11.45 -0.72 -7.14
N ILE A 51 12.54 -1.50 -7.02
CA ILE A 51 13.09 -2.27 -8.14
C ILE A 51 12.07 -3.32 -8.61
N SER A 52 11.44 -4.05 -7.69
CA SER A 52 10.43 -5.07 -8.01
C SER A 52 9.24 -4.47 -8.76
N MET A 53 8.70 -3.35 -8.27
CA MET A 53 7.62 -2.61 -8.91
C MET A 53 8.03 -2.14 -10.31
N GLY A 54 9.22 -1.54 -10.42
CA GLY A 54 9.74 -1.02 -11.67
C GLY A 54 9.96 -2.10 -12.71
N VAL A 55 10.66 -3.17 -12.35
CA VAL A 55 10.95 -4.30 -13.25
C VAL A 55 9.67 -4.96 -13.73
N LEU A 56 8.74 -5.28 -12.82
CA LEU A 56 7.48 -5.91 -13.21
C LEU A 56 6.61 -5.00 -14.09
N ALA A 57 6.52 -3.70 -13.77
CA ALA A 57 5.78 -2.75 -14.59
C ALA A 57 6.38 -2.65 -16.00
N ILE A 58 7.70 -2.56 -16.12
CA ILE A 58 8.41 -2.51 -17.42
C ILE A 58 8.18 -3.82 -18.20
N VAL A 59 8.43 -4.96 -17.57
CA VAL A 59 8.34 -6.28 -18.22
C VAL A 59 6.92 -6.57 -18.67
N PHE A 60 5.94 -6.47 -17.77
CA PHE A 60 4.56 -6.77 -18.11
C PHE A 60 3.98 -5.78 -19.12
N SER A 61 4.23 -4.49 -18.96
CA SER A 61 3.70 -3.51 -19.90
C SER A 61 4.34 -3.63 -21.28
N SER A 62 5.64 -3.95 -21.35
CA SER A 62 6.33 -4.17 -22.63
C SER A 62 5.84 -5.43 -23.33
N TRP A 63 5.64 -6.53 -22.57
CA TRP A 63 5.26 -7.83 -23.14
C TRP A 63 3.81 -7.84 -23.61
N TYR A 64 2.90 -7.36 -22.77
CA TYR A 64 1.47 -7.41 -23.07
C TYR A 64 0.94 -6.17 -23.78
N ARG A 65 1.74 -5.11 -23.92
CA ARG A 65 1.36 -3.79 -24.45
C ARG A 65 0.13 -3.21 -23.76
N MET A 66 0.06 -3.38 -22.44
CA MET A 66 -1.00 -2.89 -21.57
C MET A 66 -0.39 -1.99 -20.49
N PRO A 67 -1.08 -0.96 -20.00
CA PRO A 67 -0.58 -0.06 -18.97
C PRO A 67 -0.64 -0.72 -17.58
N ILE A 68 0.17 -1.78 -17.38
CA ILE A 68 0.19 -2.59 -16.18
C ILE A 68 1.05 -1.88 -15.14
N SER A 69 0.42 -1.34 -14.12
CA SER A 69 1.10 -0.70 -13.01
C SER A 69 1.19 -1.63 -11.80
N ILE A 70 2.37 -1.69 -11.22
CA ILE A 70 2.68 -2.49 -10.02
C ILE A 70 2.99 -1.53 -8.88
N ALA A 71 2.55 -1.87 -7.69
CA ALA A 71 2.84 -1.14 -6.46
C ALA A 71 3.16 -2.09 -5.31
N TRP A 72 3.71 -1.57 -4.24
CA TRP A 72 3.75 -2.26 -2.96
C TRP A 72 2.37 -2.26 -2.28
N SER A 73 2.15 -3.19 -1.34
CA SER A 73 0.87 -3.29 -0.63
C SER A 73 0.74 -2.21 0.44
N THR A 74 0.34 -0.99 0.05
CA THR A 74 0.10 0.11 1.00
C THR A 74 -0.92 -0.26 2.08
N PRO A 75 -2.09 -0.85 1.75
CA PRO A 75 -3.02 -1.32 2.78
C PRO A 75 -2.44 -2.44 3.65
N GLY A 76 -1.56 -3.28 3.07
CA GLY A 76 -0.84 -4.29 3.83
C GLY A 76 0.15 -3.69 4.82
N ALA A 77 0.90 -2.66 4.42
CA ALA A 77 1.79 -1.95 5.33
C ALA A 77 1.00 -1.20 6.43
N ALA A 78 -0.14 -0.62 6.10
CA ALA A 78 -1.03 -0.02 7.08
C ALA A 78 -1.55 -1.05 8.10
N LEU A 79 -1.88 -2.28 7.64
CA LEU A 79 -2.24 -3.39 8.52
C LEU A 79 -1.11 -3.71 9.51
N LEU A 80 0.15 -3.75 9.06
CA LEU A 80 1.31 -4.03 9.93
C LEU A 80 1.41 -3.03 11.09
N SER A 81 1.08 -1.76 10.86
CA SER A 81 1.09 -0.73 11.91
C SER A 81 0.07 -0.98 13.03
N GLY A 82 -0.94 -1.80 12.78
CA GLY A 82 -1.98 -2.18 13.74
C GLY A 82 -1.78 -3.55 14.39
N ILE A 83 -0.70 -4.27 14.06
CA ILE A 83 -0.40 -5.58 14.63
C ILE A 83 0.62 -5.39 15.79
N SER A 84 0.37 -6.06 16.91
CA SER A 84 1.37 -6.14 17.99
C SER A 84 2.60 -6.91 17.53
N MET A 85 3.77 -6.55 18.06
CA MET A 85 5.01 -7.25 17.72
C MET A 85 4.87 -8.75 17.96
N ILE A 86 5.23 -9.56 16.97
CA ILE A 86 5.11 -11.01 17.04
C ILE A 86 6.36 -11.65 17.63
N GLU A 87 6.19 -12.82 18.25
CA GLU A 87 7.31 -13.62 18.75
C GLU A 87 8.24 -13.99 17.58
N GLY A 88 9.55 -13.80 17.78
CA GLY A 88 10.57 -13.95 16.74
C GLY A 88 10.93 -12.63 16.01
N GLY A 89 10.26 -11.52 16.35
CA GLY A 89 10.60 -10.18 15.85
C GLY A 89 10.51 -10.03 14.33
N PHE A 90 11.29 -9.11 13.76
CA PHE A 90 11.25 -8.83 12.32
C PHE A 90 11.58 -10.04 11.43
N PRO A 91 12.50 -10.97 11.77
CA PRO A 91 12.70 -12.22 11.02
C PRO A 91 11.44 -13.07 10.85
N ALA A 92 10.56 -13.13 11.87
CA ALA A 92 9.28 -13.83 11.77
C ALA A 92 8.28 -13.11 10.85
N VAL A 93 8.32 -11.79 10.84
CA VAL A 93 7.54 -10.97 9.87
C VAL A 93 8.03 -11.22 8.44
N VAL A 94 9.33 -11.30 8.21
CA VAL A 94 9.91 -11.65 6.92
C VAL A 94 9.47 -13.05 6.48
N GLY A 95 9.45 -14.03 7.38
CA GLY A 95 8.87 -15.35 7.12
C GLY A 95 7.40 -15.27 6.69
N ALA A 96 6.62 -14.40 7.33
CA ALA A 96 5.23 -14.15 6.95
C ALA A 96 5.10 -13.47 5.56
N PHE A 97 6.00 -12.57 5.19
CA PHE A 97 6.04 -11.97 3.85
C PHE A 97 6.32 -13.01 2.76
N VAL A 98 7.25 -13.92 3.01
CA VAL A 98 7.53 -15.06 2.10
C VAL A 98 6.29 -15.93 1.94
N VAL A 99 5.62 -16.32 3.04
CA VAL A 99 4.37 -17.10 3.00
C VAL A 99 3.28 -16.35 2.24
N CYS A 100 3.11 -15.04 2.46
CA CYS A 100 2.17 -14.22 1.72
C CYS A 100 2.47 -14.26 0.21
N GLY A 101 3.74 -14.13 -0.19
CA GLY A 101 4.16 -14.25 -1.60
C GLY A 101 3.83 -15.61 -2.19
N VAL A 102 4.02 -16.71 -1.45
CA VAL A 102 3.62 -18.07 -1.87
C VAL A 102 2.11 -18.14 -2.07
N LEU A 103 1.31 -17.59 -1.14
CA LEU A 103 -0.16 -17.57 -1.29
C LEU A 103 -0.61 -16.76 -2.52
N ILE A 104 0.09 -15.65 -2.85
CA ILE A 104 -0.18 -14.88 -4.07
C ILE A 104 0.13 -15.74 -5.30
N ILE A 105 1.26 -16.46 -5.35
CA ILE A 105 1.58 -17.39 -6.44
C ILE A 105 0.49 -18.46 -6.58
N LEU A 106 0.14 -19.10 -5.47
CA LEU A 106 -0.90 -20.13 -5.46
C LEU A 106 -2.25 -19.59 -5.95
N SER A 107 -2.60 -18.34 -5.64
CA SER A 107 -3.82 -17.72 -6.15
C SER A 107 -3.80 -17.51 -7.67
N GLY A 108 -2.62 -17.38 -8.27
CA GLY A 108 -2.42 -17.30 -9.72
C GLY A 108 -2.50 -18.66 -10.42
N LEU A 109 -2.03 -19.72 -9.76
CA LEU A 109 -1.96 -21.07 -10.32
C LEU A 109 -3.22 -21.90 -10.01
N PHE A 110 -3.78 -21.77 -8.81
CA PHE A 110 -4.90 -22.58 -8.32
C PHE A 110 -6.22 -21.82 -8.39
N ARG A 111 -7.05 -22.17 -9.38
CA ARG A 111 -8.40 -21.61 -9.54
C ARG A 111 -9.29 -21.70 -8.27
N PRO A 112 -9.26 -22.78 -7.47
CA PRO A 112 -10.03 -22.84 -6.21
C PRO A 112 -9.68 -21.75 -5.20
N LEU A 113 -8.39 -21.46 -4.99
CA LEU A 113 -7.94 -20.39 -4.08
C LEU A 113 -8.36 -19.01 -4.59
N SER A 114 -8.21 -18.76 -5.88
CA SER A 114 -8.69 -17.53 -6.54
C SER A 114 -10.22 -17.37 -6.40
N ARG A 115 -10.99 -18.47 -6.41
CA ARG A 115 -12.43 -18.43 -6.14
C ARG A 115 -12.74 -18.16 -4.66
N ALA A 116 -12.02 -18.80 -3.74
CA ALA A 116 -12.20 -18.60 -2.30
C ALA A 116 -12.01 -17.14 -1.89
N ILE A 117 -11.00 -16.44 -2.45
CA ILE A 117 -10.78 -15.01 -2.19
C ILE A 117 -11.97 -14.18 -2.70
N ARG A 118 -12.55 -14.53 -3.84
CA ARG A 118 -13.73 -13.85 -4.39
C ARG A 118 -15.02 -14.14 -3.60
N LEU A 119 -15.03 -15.16 -2.74
CA LEU A 119 -16.14 -15.45 -1.83
C LEU A 119 -16.12 -14.55 -0.59
N ILE A 120 -15.01 -13.88 -0.28
CA ILE A 120 -14.98 -12.87 0.78
C ILE A 120 -15.93 -11.74 0.36
N PRO A 121 -17.00 -11.47 1.14
CA PRO A 121 -17.96 -10.45 0.77
C PRO A 121 -17.29 -9.09 0.68
N ALA A 122 -17.44 -8.42 -0.45
CA ALA A 122 -16.81 -7.12 -0.69
C ALA A 122 -17.12 -6.08 0.41
N PRO A 123 -18.32 -6.01 1.00
CA PRO A 123 -18.60 -5.12 2.13
C PRO A 123 -17.70 -5.37 3.34
N LEU A 124 -17.45 -6.65 3.69
CA LEU A 124 -16.60 -6.99 4.85
C LEU A 124 -15.13 -6.68 4.57
N ALA A 125 -14.62 -6.99 3.37
CA ALA A 125 -13.25 -6.66 2.99
C ALA A 125 -13.01 -5.14 3.00
N ASN A 126 -13.96 -4.35 2.50
CA ASN A 126 -13.89 -2.89 2.52
C ASN A 126 -14.03 -2.32 3.94
N ALA A 127 -14.88 -2.90 4.78
CA ALA A 127 -15.02 -2.51 6.19
C ALA A 127 -13.73 -2.76 6.97
N MET A 128 -13.10 -3.91 6.76
CA MET A 128 -11.78 -4.22 7.32
C MET A 128 -10.73 -3.20 6.85
N LEU A 129 -10.68 -2.90 5.56
CA LEU A 129 -9.75 -1.90 5.02
C LEU A 129 -9.98 -0.53 5.65
N ALA A 130 -11.23 -0.07 5.73
CA ALA A 130 -11.56 1.20 6.38
C ALA A 130 -11.13 1.21 7.85
N GLY A 131 -11.35 0.12 8.60
CA GLY A 131 -10.92 -0.02 9.99
C GLY A 131 -9.40 0.09 10.16
N ILE A 132 -8.62 -0.56 9.28
CA ILE A 132 -7.15 -0.47 9.25
C ILE A 132 -6.68 0.97 9.00
N LEU A 133 -7.29 1.63 8.02
CA LEU A 133 -6.88 2.97 7.61
C LEU A 133 -7.26 4.07 8.60
N LEU A 134 -8.28 3.86 9.44
CA LEU A 134 -8.79 4.86 10.38
C LEU A 134 -7.67 5.40 11.29
N GLY A 135 -6.87 4.53 11.88
CA GLY A 135 -5.79 4.90 12.80
C GLY A 135 -4.77 5.86 12.15
N LEU A 136 -4.42 5.60 10.89
CA LEU A 136 -3.50 6.45 10.12
C LEU A 136 -4.17 7.74 9.66
N CYS A 137 -5.45 7.70 9.27
CA CYS A 137 -6.19 8.90 8.88
C CYS A 137 -6.46 9.87 10.05
N LEU A 138 -6.32 9.43 11.29
CA LEU A 138 -6.36 10.29 12.48
C LEU A 138 -5.02 11.01 12.76
N ALA A 139 -3.92 10.55 12.16
CA ALA A 139 -2.59 11.12 12.40
C ALA A 139 -2.47 12.62 12.07
N PRO A 140 -3.09 13.17 11.01
CA PRO A 140 -3.09 14.61 10.75
C PRO A 140 -3.66 15.43 11.91
N VAL A 141 -4.77 14.97 12.50
CA VAL A 141 -5.38 15.64 13.65
C VAL A 141 -4.48 15.56 14.89
N LYS A 142 -3.88 14.38 15.11
CA LYS A 142 -2.92 14.18 16.21
C LYS A 142 -1.65 15.03 16.04
N ALA A 143 -1.18 15.24 14.81
CA ALA A 143 -0.04 16.11 14.52
C ALA A 143 -0.33 17.58 14.83
N VAL A 144 -1.54 18.07 14.53
CA VAL A 144 -1.97 19.42 14.92
C VAL A 144 -2.09 19.53 16.44
N ALA A 145 -2.61 18.51 17.12
CA ALA A 145 -2.68 18.47 18.57
C ALA A 145 -1.30 18.39 19.24
N PHE A 146 -0.34 17.72 18.62
CA PHE A 146 1.06 17.63 19.09
C PHE A 146 1.75 19.00 19.03
N ASN A 147 1.68 19.66 17.88
CA ASN A 147 2.20 21.02 17.69
C ASN A 147 1.48 21.69 16.51
N ALA A 148 0.60 22.63 16.81
CA ALA A 148 -0.20 23.32 15.80
C ALA A 148 0.65 24.09 14.78
N ALA A 149 1.77 24.70 15.20
CA ALA A 149 2.64 25.45 14.30
C ALA A 149 3.33 24.55 13.26
N LEU A 150 3.59 23.28 13.59
CA LEU A 150 4.20 22.31 12.68
C LEU A 150 3.14 21.51 11.90
N GLY A 151 2.03 21.14 12.55
CA GLY A 151 1.01 20.29 11.94
C GLY A 151 0.05 21.04 11.01
N LEU A 152 -0.40 22.25 11.37
CA LEU A 152 -1.35 23.02 10.55
C LEU A 152 -0.84 23.32 9.13
N PRO A 153 0.42 23.77 8.89
CA PRO A 153 0.89 24.01 7.55
C PRO A 153 0.75 22.80 6.63
N ILE A 154 1.03 21.58 7.14
CA ILE A 154 0.95 20.33 6.38
C ILE A 154 -0.51 20.04 6.02
N VAL A 155 -1.42 20.12 7.01
CA VAL A 155 -2.84 19.80 6.82
C VAL A 155 -3.52 20.83 5.92
N LEU A 156 -3.29 22.13 6.16
CA LEU A 156 -3.89 23.20 5.37
C LEU A 156 -3.40 23.17 3.91
N THR A 157 -2.12 22.92 3.69
CA THR A 157 -1.57 22.75 2.33
C THR A 157 -2.30 21.62 1.60
N TRP A 158 -2.47 20.47 2.26
CA TRP A 158 -3.22 19.36 1.68
C TRP A 158 -4.67 19.75 1.36
N MET A 159 -5.37 20.40 2.30
CA MET A 159 -6.78 20.82 2.12
C MET A 159 -6.94 21.77 0.94
N VAL A 160 -6.08 22.76 0.82
CA VAL A 160 -6.11 23.73 -0.27
C VAL A 160 -5.82 23.03 -1.60
N VAL A 161 -4.76 22.21 -1.65
CA VAL A 161 -4.36 21.58 -2.92
C VAL A 161 -5.33 20.48 -3.34
N VAL A 162 -5.88 19.67 -2.42
CA VAL A 162 -6.83 18.61 -2.78
C VAL A 162 -8.13 19.16 -3.36
N SER A 163 -8.52 20.37 -2.97
CA SER A 163 -9.74 21.01 -3.47
C SER A 163 -9.69 21.34 -4.96
N ARG A 164 -8.48 21.48 -5.53
CA ARG A 164 -8.30 21.87 -6.95
C ARG A 164 -7.45 20.88 -7.75
N TRP A 165 -6.42 20.27 -7.13
CA TRP A 165 -5.46 19.38 -7.78
C TRP A 165 -5.20 18.14 -6.94
N ARG A 166 -6.15 17.21 -6.93
CA ARG A 166 -6.15 16.02 -6.07
C ARG A 166 -4.85 15.21 -6.11
N LEU A 167 -4.25 15.05 -7.29
CA LEU A 167 -3.01 14.28 -7.48
C LEU A 167 -1.79 14.96 -6.83
N TRP A 168 -1.81 16.29 -6.70
CA TRP A 168 -0.72 17.06 -6.13
C TRP A 168 -0.85 17.28 -4.61
N ALA A 169 -1.95 16.87 -4.00
CA ALA A 169 -2.23 17.18 -2.59
C ALA A 169 -1.20 16.54 -1.64
N VAL A 170 -0.85 15.27 -1.85
CA VAL A 170 0.15 14.59 -1.02
C VAL A 170 1.58 15.09 -1.30
N PRO A 171 2.02 15.23 -2.56
CA PRO A 171 3.28 15.89 -2.88
C PRO A 171 3.42 17.30 -2.26
N ALA A 172 2.37 18.11 -2.30
CA ALA A 172 2.39 19.44 -1.70
C ALA A 172 2.48 19.37 -0.17
N SER A 173 1.75 18.48 0.49
CA SER A 173 1.85 18.30 1.95
C SER A 173 3.21 17.77 2.39
N LEU A 174 3.88 16.94 1.57
CA LEU A 174 5.27 16.57 1.80
C LEU A 174 6.21 17.77 1.63
N GLY A 175 5.98 18.61 0.62
CA GLY A 175 6.70 19.87 0.47
C GLY A 175 6.54 20.79 1.69
N ALA A 176 5.32 20.90 2.22
CA ALA A 176 5.06 21.63 3.46
C ALA A 176 5.79 21.01 4.67
N LEU A 177 5.82 19.66 4.78
CA LEU A 177 6.62 18.97 5.81
C LEU A 177 8.10 19.34 5.70
N ILE A 178 8.67 19.33 4.49
CA ILE A 178 10.07 19.71 4.24
C ILE A 178 10.34 21.14 4.72
N LEU A 179 9.47 22.09 4.38
CA LEU A 179 9.59 23.48 4.83
C LEU A 179 9.47 23.60 6.36
N VAL A 180 8.54 22.89 6.97
CA VAL A 180 8.37 22.82 8.42
C VAL A 180 9.62 22.26 9.10
N LEU A 181 10.28 21.26 8.52
CA LEU A 181 11.52 20.71 9.07
C LEU A 181 12.68 21.71 8.98
N ILE A 182 12.80 22.40 7.84
CA ILE A 182 13.91 23.35 7.61
C ILE A 182 13.78 24.58 8.53
N PHE A 183 12.56 25.08 8.73
CA PHE A 183 12.33 26.35 9.42
C PHE A 183 11.77 26.20 10.84
N GLY A 184 11.23 25.06 11.21
CA GLY A 184 10.50 24.85 12.46
C GLY A 184 11.08 23.80 13.38
N VAL A 185 12.13 23.09 12.98
CA VAL A 185 12.76 22.02 13.78
C VAL A 185 14.27 22.24 13.80
N ASP A 186 14.88 22.16 14.98
CA ASP A 186 16.33 22.20 15.11
C ASP A 186 16.94 20.92 14.54
N LEU A 187 17.52 21.01 13.35
CA LEU A 187 18.18 19.89 12.69
C LEU A 187 19.58 19.66 13.30
N PRO A 188 20.02 18.41 13.45
CA PRO A 188 21.37 18.10 13.90
C PRO A 188 22.42 18.75 12.98
N PRO A 189 23.56 19.23 13.52
CA PRO A 189 24.60 19.89 12.72
C PRO A 189 25.13 19.02 11.56
N ASP A 190 25.11 17.68 11.69
CA ASP A 190 25.56 16.71 10.67
C ASP A 190 24.40 16.11 9.85
N ALA A 191 23.23 16.74 9.84
CA ALA A 191 22.04 16.21 9.13
C ALA A 191 22.33 15.93 7.64
N MET A 192 22.97 16.89 6.94
CA MET A 192 23.32 16.72 5.52
C MET A 192 24.36 15.64 5.30
N GLY A 193 25.31 15.46 6.22
CA GLY A 193 26.28 14.37 6.20
C GLY A 193 25.62 12.99 6.38
N GLN A 194 24.64 12.90 7.27
CA GLN A 194 23.87 11.67 7.49
C GLN A 194 23.06 11.30 6.23
N ILE A 195 22.37 12.27 5.63
CA ILE A 195 21.62 12.07 4.38
C ILE A 195 22.56 11.62 3.26
N GLY A 196 23.70 12.29 3.09
CA GLY A 196 24.69 11.97 2.06
C GLY A 196 25.24 10.54 2.18
N ARG A 197 25.53 10.08 3.39
CA ARG A 197 25.98 8.70 3.66
C ARG A 197 24.89 7.65 3.42
N ALA A 198 23.64 8.02 3.60
CA ALA A 198 22.50 7.12 3.44
C ALA A 198 21.95 7.06 2.00
N ILE A 199 22.38 7.90 1.07
CA ILE A 199 21.86 7.96 -0.31
C ILE A 199 21.95 6.62 -1.02
N HIS A 200 22.98 5.81 -0.74
CA HIS A 200 23.19 4.50 -1.35
C HIS A 200 22.70 3.39 -0.42
N PRO A 201 21.43 2.98 -0.47
CA PRO A 201 20.95 1.90 0.37
C PRO A 201 21.59 0.57 -0.07
N GLY A 202 22.16 -0.15 0.89
CA GLY A 202 22.57 -1.53 0.69
C GLY A 202 21.38 -2.48 0.78
N LEU A 203 21.47 -3.64 0.13
CA LEU A 203 20.52 -4.73 0.38
C LEU A 203 20.91 -5.45 1.67
N THR A 204 19.99 -5.45 2.63
CA THR A 204 20.14 -6.17 3.90
C THR A 204 19.28 -7.42 3.87
N PHE A 205 19.90 -8.57 3.79
CA PHE A 205 19.19 -9.85 3.86
C PHE A 205 18.76 -10.14 5.29
N VAL A 206 17.49 -10.51 5.45
CA VAL A 206 16.91 -10.92 6.74
C VAL A 206 16.54 -12.40 6.65
N THR A 207 17.16 -13.23 7.46
CA THR A 207 16.87 -14.66 7.47
C THR A 207 15.42 -14.89 7.93
N PRO A 208 14.56 -15.49 7.08
CA PRO A 208 13.15 -15.69 7.43
C PRO A 208 13.00 -16.74 8.53
N VAL A 209 12.18 -16.44 9.54
CA VAL A 209 11.77 -17.39 10.58
C VAL A 209 10.29 -17.71 10.36
N PHE A 210 9.97 -18.98 10.16
CA PHE A 210 8.60 -19.43 9.91
C PHE A 210 7.93 -19.85 11.21
N THR A 211 6.90 -19.12 11.64
CA THR A 211 6.11 -19.42 12.83
C THR A 211 4.64 -19.53 12.45
N LEU A 212 3.90 -20.42 13.10
CA LEU A 212 2.45 -20.52 12.89
C LEU A 212 1.76 -19.20 13.26
N HIS A 213 2.24 -18.55 14.33
CA HIS A 213 1.76 -17.23 14.75
C HIS A 213 1.96 -16.17 13.65
N GLY A 214 3.15 -16.08 13.05
CA GLY A 214 3.42 -15.18 11.92
C GLY A 214 2.53 -15.45 10.71
N VAL A 215 2.26 -16.73 10.41
CA VAL A 215 1.35 -17.09 9.32
C VAL A 215 -0.07 -16.59 9.58
N ILE A 216 -0.62 -16.85 10.76
CA ILE A 216 -2.03 -16.53 11.08
C ILE A 216 -2.19 -15.02 11.34
N SER A 217 -1.26 -14.39 12.06
CA SER A 217 -1.38 -12.99 12.48
C SER A 217 -0.94 -11.97 11.42
N VAL A 218 -0.02 -12.35 10.54
CA VAL A 218 0.55 -11.46 9.53
C VAL A 218 0.28 -11.96 8.11
N ALA A 219 0.73 -13.17 7.74
CA ALA A 219 0.70 -13.60 6.34
C ALA A 219 -0.72 -13.69 5.77
N LEU A 220 -1.66 -14.32 6.48
CA LEU A 220 -3.05 -14.47 6.01
C LEU A 220 -3.79 -13.13 5.92
N PRO A 221 -3.81 -12.27 6.95
CA PRO A 221 -4.43 -10.95 6.83
C PRO A 221 -3.79 -10.10 5.73
N LEU A 222 -2.46 -10.11 5.64
CA LEU A 222 -1.72 -9.38 4.61
C LEU A 222 -2.07 -9.86 3.19
N PHE A 223 -2.18 -11.17 2.99
CA PHE A 223 -2.60 -11.77 1.73
C PHE A 223 -4.04 -11.35 1.38
N ILE A 224 -4.98 -11.45 2.32
CA ILE A 224 -6.39 -11.07 2.10
C ILE A 224 -6.49 -9.60 1.74
N VAL A 225 -5.85 -8.71 2.52
CA VAL A 225 -5.84 -7.27 2.25
C VAL A 225 -5.23 -6.99 0.88
N THR A 226 -4.06 -7.56 0.57
CA THR A 226 -3.36 -7.33 -0.69
C THR A 226 -4.20 -7.79 -1.89
N MET A 227 -4.84 -8.97 -1.79
CA MET A 227 -5.70 -9.46 -2.88
C MET A 227 -6.97 -8.64 -3.03
N ALA A 228 -7.69 -8.38 -1.93
CA ALA A 228 -9.00 -7.74 -1.97
C ALA A 228 -8.93 -6.24 -2.27
N SER A 229 -7.91 -5.53 -1.77
CA SER A 229 -7.81 -4.07 -1.90
C SER A 229 -6.89 -3.59 -3.03
N GLN A 230 -6.04 -4.47 -3.58
CA GLN A 230 -5.07 -4.09 -4.60
C GLN A 230 -5.12 -4.96 -5.86
N ASN A 231 -4.85 -6.26 -5.75
CA ASN A 231 -4.76 -7.14 -6.92
C ASN A 231 -6.09 -7.21 -7.71
N ILE A 232 -7.21 -7.44 -7.03
CA ILE A 232 -8.52 -7.51 -7.67
C ILE A 232 -8.94 -6.15 -8.22
N PRO A 233 -8.87 -5.04 -7.46
CA PRO A 233 -9.17 -3.71 -8.00
C PRO A 233 -8.23 -3.29 -9.14
N GLY A 234 -6.93 -3.58 -9.06
CA GLY A 234 -5.97 -3.28 -10.13
C GLY A 234 -6.34 -3.97 -11.44
N MET A 235 -6.73 -5.25 -11.38
CA MET A 235 -7.26 -5.98 -12.53
C MET A 235 -8.58 -5.37 -13.04
N ALA A 236 -9.46 -4.95 -12.13
CA ALA A 236 -10.76 -4.38 -12.50
C ALA A 236 -10.59 -3.01 -13.22
N ILE A 237 -9.68 -2.16 -12.78
CA ILE A 237 -9.36 -0.89 -13.44
C ILE A 237 -8.89 -1.12 -14.87
N LEU A 238 -7.99 -2.08 -15.12
CA LEU A 238 -7.55 -2.40 -16.47
C LEU A 238 -8.70 -2.87 -17.35
N LYS A 239 -9.62 -3.68 -16.82
CA LYS A 239 -10.82 -4.12 -17.54
C LYS A 239 -11.78 -2.98 -17.88
N VAL A 240 -11.96 -1.99 -16.98
CA VAL A 240 -12.76 -0.79 -17.25
C VAL A 240 -12.19 -0.01 -18.45
N HIS A 241 -10.87 -0.04 -18.63
CA HIS A 241 -10.20 0.57 -19.78
C HIS A 241 -10.01 -0.41 -20.96
N HIS A 242 -10.77 -1.53 -20.99
CA HIS A 242 -10.77 -2.53 -22.06
C HIS A 242 -9.45 -3.31 -22.24
N TYR A 243 -8.65 -3.44 -21.17
CA TYR A 243 -7.49 -4.32 -21.18
C TYR A 243 -7.79 -5.61 -20.40
N GLU A 244 -7.30 -6.74 -20.91
CA GLU A 244 -7.49 -8.07 -20.29
C GLU A 244 -6.13 -8.71 -19.92
N PRO A 245 -5.47 -8.26 -18.86
CA PRO A 245 -4.21 -8.87 -18.45
C PRO A 245 -4.44 -10.30 -17.92
N PRO A 246 -3.51 -11.24 -18.19
CA PRO A 246 -3.60 -12.61 -17.74
C PRO A 246 -3.37 -12.68 -16.21
N ALA A 247 -4.46 -12.78 -15.44
CA ALA A 247 -4.43 -12.71 -13.97
C ALA A 247 -3.45 -13.72 -13.35
N GLY A 248 -3.39 -14.95 -13.87
CA GLY A 248 -2.46 -15.97 -13.37
C GLY A 248 -1.01 -15.52 -13.45
N VAL A 249 -0.59 -14.99 -14.60
CA VAL A 249 0.79 -14.50 -14.81
C VAL A 249 1.08 -13.29 -13.91
N MET A 250 0.12 -12.37 -13.79
CA MET A 250 0.25 -11.18 -12.94
C MET A 250 0.48 -11.58 -11.47
N PHE A 251 -0.34 -12.51 -10.96
CA PHE A 251 -0.22 -12.95 -9.56
C PHE A 251 1.02 -13.81 -9.32
N VAL A 252 1.40 -14.68 -10.26
CA VAL A 252 2.66 -15.44 -10.14
C VAL A 252 3.87 -14.48 -10.13
N GLY A 253 3.93 -13.53 -11.04
CA GLY A 253 5.03 -12.58 -11.10
C GLY A 253 5.11 -11.70 -9.86
N THR A 254 3.98 -11.11 -9.43
CA THR A 254 3.98 -10.29 -8.20
C THR A 254 4.29 -11.14 -6.96
N GLY A 255 3.85 -12.38 -6.89
CA GLY A 255 4.18 -13.29 -5.79
C GLY A 255 5.65 -13.67 -5.75
N ILE A 256 6.29 -13.96 -6.89
CA ILE A 256 7.75 -14.22 -6.96
C ILE A 256 8.53 -13.01 -6.45
N PHE A 257 8.23 -11.81 -6.95
CA PHE A 257 8.90 -10.60 -6.51
C PHE A 257 8.55 -10.21 -5.07
N SER A 258 7.40 -10.61 -4.56
CA SER A 258 7.05 -10.48 -3.14
C SER A 258 7.92 -11.36 -2.25
N ILE A 259 8.24 -12.59 -2.70
CA ILE A 259 9.18 -13.47 -1.98
C ILE A 259 10.59 -12.87 -1.99
N LEU A 260 11.08 -12.50 -3.19
CA LEU A 260 12.43 -11.93 -3.32
C LEU A 260 12.59 -10.64 -2.52
N GLY A 261 11.64 -9.72 -2.63
CA GLY A 261 11.60 -8.49 -1.85
C GLY A 261 11.42 -8.74 -0.35
N GLY A 262 10.62 -9.75 0.01
CA GLY A 262 10.40 -10.16 1.39
C GLY A 262 11.68 -10.59 2.10
N LEU A 263 12.58 -11.32 1.44
CA LEU A 263 13.87 -11.75 1.99
C LEU A 263 14.81 -10.59 2.37
N VAL A 264 14.53 -9.40 1.85
CA VAL A 264 15.26 -8.17 2.20
C VAL A 264 14.35 -7.17 2.94
N GLY A 265 13.31 -7.68 3.59
CA GLY A 265 12.42 -6.95 4.48
C GLY A 265 11.23 -6.25 3.81
N GLY A 266 11.01 -6.46 2.51
CA GLY A 266 9.96 -5.76 1.77
C GLY A 266 8.55 -6.38 1.95
N VAL A 267 7.52 -5.53 2.07
CA VAL A 267 6.12 -5.97 2.01
C VAL A 267 5.77 -6.51 0.62
N PRO A 268 4.71 -7.30 0.44
CA PRO A 268 4.34 -7.81 -0.89
C PRO A 268 4.09 -6.71 -1.93
N VAL A 269 4.45 -7.00 -3.18
CA VAL A 269 4.09 -6.19 -4.35
C VAL A 269 2.85 -6.77 -5.03
N ASN A 270 2.08 -5.92 -5.70
CA ASN A 270 0.76 -6.26 -6.24
C ASN A 270 0.42 -5.41 -7.46
N MET A 271 -0.67 -5.76 -8.13
CA MET A 271 -1.31 -4.89 -9.11
C MET A 271 -1.80 -3.63 -8.42
N ALA A 272 -1.58 -2.47 -9.04
CA ALA A 272 -2.03 -1.19 -8.51
C ALA A 272 -3.34 -0.75 -9.16
N ALA A 273 -4.25 -0.16 -8.37
CA ALA A 273 -5.49 0.39 -8.91
C ALA A 273 -5.34 1.86 -9.34
N ILE A 274 -4.84 2.71 -8.43
CA ILE A 274 -4.76 4.16 -8.65
C ILE A 274 -3.77 4.50 -9.77
N THR A 275 -2.57 3.98 -9.69
CA THR A 275 -1.53 4.22 -10.69
C THR A 275 -1.81 3.54 -12.03
N ALA A 276 -2.53 2.40 -12.03
CA ALA A 276 -3.04 1.81 -13.25
C ALA A 276 -4.07 2.71 -13.93
N ALA A 277 -5.00 3.31 -13.17
CA ALA A 277 -5.97 4.25 -13.72
C ALA A 277 -5.29 5.48 -14.37
N MET A 278 -4.23 6.00 -13.75
CA MET A 278 -3.42 7.09 -14.32
C MET A 278 -2.77 6.69 -15.65
N CYS A 279 -2.06 5.55 -15.66
CA CYS A 279 -1.40 5.07 -16.87
C CYS A 279 -2.38 4.67 -17.98
N ALA A 280 -3.59 4.23 -17.63
CA ALA A 280 -4.62 3.80 -18.58
C ALA A 280 -5.52 4.97 -19.07
N SER A 281 -5.37 6.18 -18.54
CA SER A 281 -6.17 7.34 -18.88
C SER A 281 -5.89 7.87 -20.31
N GLU A 282 -6.81 8.65 -20.85
CA GLU A 282 -6.63 9.35 -22.11
C GLU A 282 -5.53 10.41 -22.05
N ASP A 283 -5.27 10.96 -20.85
CA ASP A 283 -4.18 11.90 -20.60
C ASP A 283 -2.79 11.27 -20.82
N ALA A 284 -2.66 9.94 -20.63
CA ALA A 284 -1.42 9.22 -20.93
C ALA A 284 -1.20 9.10 -22.46
N ASN A 285 -2.24 8.75 -23.18
CA ASN A 285 -2.26 8.79 -24.66
C ASN A 285 -3.71 8.64 -25.15
N PRO A 286 -4.17 9.44 -26.14
CA PRO A 286 -5.47 9.24 -26.77
C PRO A 286 -5.64 7.83 -27.36
N ASP A 287 -4.57 7.26 -27.96
CA ASP A 287 -4.56 5.90 -28.49
C ASP A 287 -4.34 4.89 -27.35
N PRO A 288 -5.35 4.08 -27.00
CA PRO A 288 -5.22 3.06 -25.94
C PRO A 288 -4.07 2.08 -26.15
N ALA A 289 -3.74 1.75 -27.41
CA ALA A 289 -2.69 0.79 -27.76
C ALA A 289 -1.27 1.31 -27.40
N LYS A 290 -1.12 2.60 -27.08
CA LYS A 290 0.16 3.24 -26.75
C LYS A 290 0.31 3.64 -25.28
N ARG A 291 -0.75 3.54 -24.50
CA ARG A 291 -0.77 3.92 -23.07
C ARG A 291 0.20 3.11 -22.19
N TYR A 292 0.59 1.91 -22.63
CA TYR A 292 1.56 1.07 -21.92
C TYR A 292 2.91 1.75 -21.65
N TRP A 293 3.29 2.74 -22.47
CA TRP A 293 4.49 3.52 -22.27
C TRP A 293 4.48 4.32 -20.97
N ALA A 294 3.33 4.80 -20.53
CA ALA A 294 3.22 5.48 -19.23
C ALA A 294 3.61 4.57 -18.06
N ALA A 295 3.19 3.31 -18.09
CA ALA A 295 3.56 2.33 -17.06
C ALA A 295 5.05 1.92 -17.14
N ILE A 296 5.64 1.85 -18.34
CA ILE A 296 7.09 1.62 -18.52
C ILE A 296 7.88 2.77 -17.90
N VAL A 297 7.52 4.02 -18.21
CA VAL A 297 8.19 5.20 -17.64
C VAL A 297 8.03 5.26 -16.14
N ALA A 298 6.83 4.95 -15.62
CA ALA A 298 6.60 4.85 -14.18
C ALA A 298 7.51 3.80 -13.53
N GLY A 299 7.72 2.66 -14.22
CA GLY A 299 8.63 1.62 -13.77
C GLY A 299 10.08 2.11 -13.61
N PHE A 300 10.60 2.85 -14.59
CA PHE A 300 11.92 3.48 -14.47
C PHE A 300 11.96 4.50 -13.33
N GLY A 301 10.91 5.31 -13.16
CA GLY A 301 10.79 6.26 -12.05
C GLY A 301 10.84 5.56 -10.68
N TYR A 302 10.15 4.43 -10.51
CA TYR A 302 10.23 3.65 -9.26
C TYR A 302 11.64 3.15 -8.97
N ILE A 303 12.37 2.66 -9.98
CA ILE A 303 13.76 2.23 -9.80
C ILE A 303 14.62 3.40 -9.32
N VAL A 304 14.48 4.59 -9.93
CA VAL A 304 15.22 5.79 -9.51
C VAL A 304 14.90 6.16 -8.06
N PHE A 305 13.61 6.18 -7.67
CA PHE A 305 13.21 6.46 -6.29
C PHE A 305 13.77 5.42 -5.31
N GLY A 306 13.81 4.15 -5.70
CA GLY A 306 14.43 3.09 -4.90
C GLY A 306 15.91 3.34 -4.64
N LEU A 307 16.65 3.77 -5.66
CA LEU A 307 18.09 4.04 -5.54
C LEU A 307 18.42 5.20 -4.60
N ILE A 308 17.50 6.15 -4.40
CA ILE A 308 17.65 7.28 -3.47
C ILE A 308 16.86 7.10 -2.17
N ALA A 309 16.20 5.95 -1.98
CA ALA A 309 15.30 5.70 -0.85
C ALA A 309 16.02 5.86 0.51
N GLY A 310 17.28 5.48 0.60
CA GLY A 310 18.06 5.65 1.82
C GLY A 310 18.21 7.11 2.25
N GLY A 311 18.49 8.00 1.32
CA GLY A 311 18.54 9.44 1.56
C GLY A 311 17.18 10.03 1.97
N ILE A 312 16.10 9.56 1.33
CA ILE A 312 14.73 9.96 1.68
C ILE A 312 14.42 9.54 3.12
N ILE A 313 14.75 8.30 3.51
CA ILE A 313 14.54 7.80 4.88
C ILE A 313 15.34 8.62 5.87
N ALA A 314 16.63 8.83 5.61
CA ALA A 314 17.49 9.60 6.49
C ALA A 314 16.95 11.02 6.71
N PHE A 315 16.53 11.71 5.66
CA PHE A 315 15.92 13.03 5.75
C PHE A 315 14.63 13.00 6.58
N VAL A 316 13.74 12.07 6.29
CA VAL A 316 12.43 11.96 6.95
C VAL A 316 12.58 11.54 8.41
N SER A 317 13.61 10.74 8.75
CA SER A 317 13.90 10.34 10.14
C SER A 317 14.36 11.51 11.04
N LEU A 318 14.68 12.65 10.47
CA LEU A 318 14.93 13.88 11.21
C LEU A 318 13.64 14.54 11.72
N ALA A 319 12.49 14.15 11.15
CA ALA A 319 11.18 14.68 11.54
C ALA A 319 10.64 13.99 12.81
N PRO A 320 9.90 14.71 13.67
CA PRO A 320 9.03 14.07 14.63
C PRO A 320 8.11 13.05 13.92
N PRO A 321 8.07 11.78 14.37
CA PRO A 321 7.35 10.71 13.65
C PRO A 321 5.89 11.04 13.35
N ILE A 322 5.21 11.79 14.24
CA ILE A 322 3.80 12.15 14.06
C ILE A 322 3.56 13.05 12.83
N LEU A 323 4.52 13.89 12.45
CA LEU A 323 4.41 14.77 11.27
C LEU A 323 4.48 13.94 9.98
N LEU A 324 5.33 12.92 9.96
CA LEU A 324 5.39 11.98 8.84
C LEU A 324 4.10 11.14 8.75
N GLN A 325 3.62 10.66 9.91
CA GLN A 325 2.34 9.95 9.99
C GLN A 325 1.19 10.81 9.48
N ALA A 326 1.24 12.13 9.72
CA ALA A 326 0.23 13.06 9.19
C ALA A 326 0.22 13.06 7.65
N VAL A 327 1.38 13.20 7.00
CA VAL A 327 1.46 13.15 5.52
C VAL A 327 0.95 11.81 4.98
N ALA A 328 1.34 10.70 5.60
CA ALA A 328 0.85 9.37 5.26
C ALA A 328 -0.66 9.26 5.40
N GLY A 329 -1.21 9.71 6.53
CA GLY A 329 -2.65 9.71 6.81
C GLY A 329 -3.44 10.55 5.82
N LEU A 330 -2.96 11.75 5.48
CA LEU A 330 -3.58 12.61 4.45
C LEU A 330 -3.67 11.89 3.10
N GLY A 331 -2.64 11.14 2.72
CA GLY A 331 -2.63 10.35 1.49
C GLY A 331 -3.66 9.22 1.48
N LEU A 332 -4.05 8.72 2.65
CA LEU A 332 -4.97 7.59 2.81
C LEU A 332 -6.44 8.00 2.99
N ILE A 333 -6.75 9.29 3.22
CA ILE A 333 -8.14 9.76 3.43
C ILE A 333 -9.04 9.34 2.27
N GLY A 334 -8.60 9.48 1.02
CA GLY A 334 -9.38 9.05 -0.14
C GLY A 334 -9.65 7.54 -0.19
N ALA A 335 -8.64 6.74 0.16
CA ALA A 335 -8.78 5.29 0.24
C ALA A 335 -9.74 4.87 1.37
N PHE A 336 -9.62 5.51 2.53
CA PHE A 336 -10.54 5.34 3.66
C PHE A 336 -11.98 5.65 3.27
N ALA A 337 -12.22 6.82 2.67
CA ALA A 337 -13.56 7.25 2.28
C ALA A 337 -14.20 6.28 1.26
N ASN A 338 -13.45 5.84 0.26
CA ASN A 338 -13.92 4.88 -0.73
C ASN A 338 -14.22 3.51 -0.09
N ALA A 339 -13.36 3.02 0.78
CA ALA A 339 -13.55 1.76 1.48
C ALA A 339 -14.77 1.82 2.41
N ALA A 340 -14.93 2.90 3.19
CA ALA A 340 -16.09 3.12 4.06
C ALA A 340 -17.40 3.19 3.24
N PHE A 341 -17.41 3.95 2.13
CA PHE A 341 -18.56 4.01 1.23
C PHE A 341 -18.94 2.64 0.67
N ALA A 342 -17.96 1.87 0.19
CA ALA A 342 -18.19 0.54 -0.37
C ALA A 342 -18.65 -0.48 0.69
N ALA A 343 -18.18 -0.35 1.94
CA ALA A 343 -18.59 -1.20 3.06
C ALA A 343 -20.05 -1.03 3.43
N TYR A 344 -20.57 0.20 3.39
CA TYR A 344 -21.92 0.53 3.87
C TYR A 344 -22.95 0.76 2.77
N ARG A 345 -22.58 0.56 1.52
CA ARG A 345 -23.45 0.81 0.36
C ARG A 345 -24.70 -0.08 0.37
N ASP A 346 -24.55 -1.36 0.72
CA ASP A 346 -25.64 -2.32 0.73
C ASP A 346 -26.32 -2.37 2.11
N PRO A 347 -27.62 -1.99 2.24
CA PRO A 347 -28.35 -2.05 3.51
C PRO A 347 -28.38 -3.43 4.15
N GLU A 348 -28.38 -4.50 3.35
CA GLU A 348 -28.51 -5.88 3.85
C GLU A 348 -27.28 -6.38 4.58
N THR A 349 -26.10 -5.86 4.25
CA THR A 349 -24.80 -6.27 4.81
C THR A 349 -24.21 -5.22 5.75
N ARG A 350 -24.90 -4.09 5.92
CA ARG A 350 -24.38 -2.90 6.63
C ARG A 350 -23.99 -3.18 8.08
N GLU A 351 -24.79 -3.96 8.81
CA GLU A 351 -24.50 -4.31 10.21
C GLU A 351 -23.28 -5.22 10.33
N ALA A 352 -23.17 -6.23 9.46
CA ALA A 352 -22.01 -7.10 9.42
C ALA A 352 -20.72 -6.32 9.06
N ALA A 353 -20.82 -5.38 8.12
CA ALA A 353 -19.74 -4.46 7.78
C ALA A 353 -19.37 -3.55 8.96
N ALA A 354 -20.37 -3.03 9.71
CA ALA A 354 -20.11 -2.22 10.89
C ALA A 354 -19.36 -2.99 11.99
N ILE A 355 -19.75 -4.23 12.26
CA ILE A 355 -19.04 -5.10 13.21
C ILE A 355 -17.59 -5.32 12.74
N THR A 356 -17.39 -5.67 11.45
CA THR A 356 -16.04 -5.83 10.86
C THR A 356 -15.20 -4.57 11.05
N PHE A 357 -15.76 -3.41 10.72
CA PHE A 357 -15.08 -2.12 10.86
C PHE A 357 -14.71 -1.83 12.32
N LEU A 358 -15.64 -1.94 13.25
CA LEU A 358 -15.42 -1.61 14.66
C LEU A 358 -14.38 -2.52 15.31
N VAL A 359 -14.47 -3.84 15.07
CA VAL A 359 -13.48 -4.80 15.60
C VAL A 359 -12.09 -4.52 15.00
N THR A 360 -12.01 -4.23 13.70
CA THR A 360 -10.74 -3.90 13.06
C THR A 360 -10.17 -2.58 13.58
N ALA A 361 -10.99 -1.53 13.68
CA ALA A 361 -10.58 -0.19 14.10
C ALA A 361 -10.22 -0.11 15.59
N SER A 362 -10.71 -1.04 16.41
CA SER A 362 -10.40 -1.09 17.84
C SER A 362 -8.93 -1.37 18.15
N GLY A 363 -8.15 -1.87 17.17
CA GLY A 363 -6.78 -2.30 17.39
C GLY A 363 -6.66 -3.54 18.30
N LEU A 364 -7.79 -4.23 18.56
CA LEU A 364 -7.81 -5.44 19.40
C LEU A 364 -6.84 -6.49 18.84
N SER A 365 -6.03 -7.04 19.73
CA SER A 365 -5.30 -8.29 19.48
C SER A 365 -5.83 -9.34 20.44
N PHE A 366 -6.40 -10.41 19.91
CA PHE A 366 -6.92 -11.53 20.70
C PHE A 366 -6.23 -12.81 20.26
N ALA A 367 -5.71 -13.57 21.23
CA ALA A 367 -4.88 -14.77 21.00
C ALA A 367 -3.69 -14.49 20.06
N GLY A 368 -3.10 -13.28 20.13
CA GLY A 368 -1.99 -12.85 19.27
C GLY A 368 -2.39 -12.54 17.82
N ILE A 369 -3.66 -12.63 17.46
CA ILE A 369 -4.16 -12.39 16.10
C ILE A 369 -4.78 -11.00 16.04
N SER A 370 -4.49 -10.27 14.95
CA SER A 370 -4.94 -8.88 14.77
C SER A 370 -6.46 -8.73 14.69
N GLY A 371 -6.94 -7.55 15.08
CA GLY A 371 -8.35 -7.16 14.96
C GLY A 371 -8.88 -7.18 13.52
N ALA A 372 -8.01 -7.06 12.53
CA ALA A 372 -8.39 -7.18 11.12
C ALA A 372 -8.91 -8.58 10.78
N PHE A 373 -8.24 -9.62 11.26
CA PHE A 373 -8.70 -11.01 11.11
C PHE A 373 -10.00 -11.25 11.87
N TRP A 374 -10.03 -10.87 13.16
CA TRP A 374 -11.22 -11.06 13.99
C TRP A 374 -12.41 -10.25 13.51
N GLY A 375 -12.18 -9.09 12.93
CA GLY A 375 -13.21 -8.28 12.28
C GLY A 375 -13.87 -9.02 11.12
N LEU A 376 -13.08 -9.65 10.25
CA LEU A 376 -13.63 -10.48 9.16
C LEU A 376 -14.40 -11.69 9.69
N VAL A 377 -13.89 -12.35 10.72
CA VAL A 377 -14.57 -13.50 11.33
C VAL A 377 -15.90 -13.07 11.96
N ALA A 378 -15.91 -12.02 12.79
CA ALA A 378 -17.11 -11.53 13.45
C ALA A 378 -18.17 -11.04 12.45
N GLY A 379 -17.76 -10.26 11.44
CA GLY A 379 -18.65 -9.83 10.38
C GLY A 379 -19.17 -10.99 9.52
N GLY A 380 -18.31 -11.97 9.23
CA GLY A 380 -18.73 -13.18 8.51
C GLY A 380 -19.77 -14.00 9.28
N VAL A 381 -19.57 -14.20 10.58
CA VAL A 381 -20.55 -14.84 11.47
C VAL A 381 -21.88 -14.07 11.47
N MET A 382 -21.83 -12.74 11.65
CA MET A 382 -23.04 -11.91 11.63
C MET A 382 -23.79 -12.03 10.30
N MET A 383 -23.08 -11.99 9.18
CA MET A 383 -23.71 -12.15 7.85
C MET A 383 -24.33 -13.54 7.68
N ALA A 384 -23.67 -14.61 8.13
CA ALA A 384 -24.19 -15.96 8.08
C ALA A 384 -25.46 -16.11 8.93
N LEU A 385 -25.48 -15.52 10.14
CA LEU A 385 -26.65 -15.49 11.00
C LEU A 385 -27.83 -14.74 10.34
N GLN A 386 -27.57 -13.58 9.76
CA GLN A 386 -28.61 -12.81 9.05
C GLN A 386 -29.20 -13.60 7.88
N GLN A 387 -28.37 -14.26 7.08
CA GLN A 387 -28.83 -15.12 5.97
C GLN A 387 -29.65 -16.30 6.47
N PHE A 388 -29.20 -16.97 7.52
CA PHE A 388 -29.93 -18.08 8.14
C PHE A 388 -31.31 -17.66 8.67
N MET A 389 -31.38 -16.55 9.41
CA MET A 389 -32.65 -16.03 9.96
C MET A 389 -33.62 -15.59 8.86
N ARG A 390 -33.12 -15.08 7.74
CA ARG A 390 -33.97 -14.75 6.56
C ARG A 390 -34.48 -16.02 5.87
N ALA A 391 -33.68 -17.09 5.80
CA ALA A 391 -34.11 -18.37 5.23
C ALA A 391 -35.22 -19.04 6.05
N LEU A 392 -35.22 -18.84 7.40
CA LEU A 392 -36.26 -19.36 8.28
C LEU A 392 -37.59 -18.57 8.20
N LYS A 393 -37.57 -17.35 7.66
CA LYS A 393 -38.78 -16.49 7.51
C LYS A 393 -39.48 -16.69 6.15
N LYS A 394 -38.86 -17.41 5.23
CA LYS A 394 -39.46 -17.83 3.94
C LYS A 394 -40.02 -19.23 4.04
#